data_f02008ac1b0190555d9af97afe3ffe5f
#
_entry.id   f02008ac1b0190555d9af97afe3ffe5f
#
_cell.length_a   1.000
_cell.length_b   1.000
_cell.length_c   1.000
_cell.angle_alpha   90.00
_cell.angle_beta   90.00
_cell.angle_gamma   90.00
#
_symmetry.space_group_name_H-M   'P 1'
#
loop_
_entity.id
_entity.type
_entity.pdbx_description
1 polymer ?
#
loop_
_entity_poly.entity_id
_entity_poly.type
_entity_poly.pdbx_seq_one_letter_code
_entity_poly.pdbx_strand_id
1 'polypeptide(L)'
;MNTNDFDFYLPEELIAQTPLEKRDASKLLVIDHKNKTMTDSHFDHILDELKPGDALVMNNTRVLPARLYGEKPDTHGHVELLLLKNTEGDQWEVLAKPAKRLRVGNRVSFGDGRLIATVTKELEHGGRIVEFSYDGIFLEALESLGEMPLPPYIHEKLEDRDRYQTVYAKENGSAAAPTAGLHFTKELLEKIETKGVKLVYLTLHVGLGTFRPVSVDNLDEHEMHSEFYQLSKEAADTLNAVKESGGRIVAVGTTSIRTLETIGSKFNGELKADSGWTNIFIKPGYQFKVVDAFSTNFHLPKSTLVMLVSAFAGHDFVLEAYNHAVEERYRFFSFGDAMFVK
;
A
#
# COMPACT_ATOMS: atom_id res chain seq x y z
N MET A 1 -10.28 -13.45 18.91
CA MET A 1 -10.19 -13.91 17.52
C MET A 1 -8.77 -14.36 17.24
N ASN A 2 -8.65 -15.41 16.48
CA ASN A 2 -7.36 -15.99 16.11
C ASN A 2 -7.06 -15.67 14.64
N THR A 3 -5.77 -15.64 14.31
CA THR A 3 -5.30 -15.43 12.92
C THR A 3 -5.87 -16.49 11.98
N ASN A 4 -6.02 -17.73 12.45
CA ASN A 4 -6.60 -18.82 11.67
C ASN A 4 -8.09 -18.65 11.33
N ASP A 5 -8.83 -17.79 12.04
CA ASP A 5 -10.23 -17.48 11.69
C ASP A 5 -10.33 -16.79 10.33
N PHE A 6 -9.24 -16.21 9.83
CA PHE A 6 -9.14 -15.49 8.53
C PHE A 6 -8.44 -16.32 7.44
N ASP A 7 -8.40 -17.62 7.62
CA ASP A 7 -7.82 -18.55 6.64
C ASP A 7 -8.83 -18.92 5.56
N PHE A 8 -8.36 -19.10 4.36
CA PHE A 8 -9.11 -19.65 3.23
C PHE A 8 -8.12 -20.30 2.26
N TYR A 9 -8.61 -21.24 1.46
CA TYR A 9 -7.78 -21.88 0.45
C TYR A 9 -7.54 -20.94 -0.72
N LEU A 10 -6.28 -20.61 -0.98
CA LEU A 10 -5.86 -19.81 -2.14
C LEU A 10 -4.88 -20.60 -3.00
N PRO A 11 -5.26 -21.02 -4.21
CA PRO A 11 -4.34 -21.61 -5.17
C PRO A 11 -3.23 -20.63 -5.56
N GLU A 12 -1.99 -21.09 -5.60
CA GLU A 12 -0.83 -20.24 -5.88
C GLU A 12 -0.91 -19.59 -7.28
N GLU A 13 -1.48 -20.29 -8.26
CA GLU A 13 -1.67 -19.78 -9.62
C GLU A 13 -2.62 -18.57 -9.70
N LEU A 14 -3.42 -18.29 -8.67
CA LEU A 14 -4.27 -17.09 -8.62
C LEU A 14 -3.53 -15.86 -8.10
N ILE A 15 -2.33 -16.01 -7.54
CA ILE A 15 -1.50 -14.86 -7.13
C ILE A 15 -0.90 -14.23 -8.37
N ALA A 16 -1.36 -13.03 -8.72
CA ALA A 16 -0.95 -12.34 -9.94
C ALA A 16 0.53 -11.98 -9.93
N GLN A 17 1.27 -12.43 -10.95
CA GLN A 17 2.70 -12.14 -11.11
C GLN A 17 2.95 -10.89 -11.97
N THR A 18 2.03 -10.56 -12.86
CA THR A 18 2.14 -9.45 -13.82
C THR A 18 0.85 -8.63 -13.83
N PRO A 19 0.94 -7.32 -14.07
CA PRO A 19 -0.25 -6.49 -14.29
C PRO A 19 -0.92 -6.87 -15.63
N LEU A 20 -2.23 -6.60 -15.71
CA LEU A 20 -2.96 -6.68 -16.98
C LEU A 20 -2.48 -5.58 -17.94
N GLU A 21 -2.63 -5.76 -19.25
CA GLU A 21 -2.27 -4.75 -20.24
C GLU A 21 -2.97 -3.41 -19.97
N LYS A 22 -4.29 -3.45 -19.75
CA LYS A 22 -5.09 -2.28 -19.36
C LYS A 22 -5.37 -2.33 -17.86
N ARG A 23 -5.11 -1.22 -17.14
CA ARG A 23 -5.27 -1.12 -15.69
C ARG A 23 -6.71 -1.38 -15.23
N ASP A 24 -7.68 -0.82 -15.94
CA ASP A 24 -9.10 -0.87 -15.62
C ASP A 24 -9.85 -2.09 -16.19
N ALA A 25 -9.14 -3.01 -16.84
CA ALA A 25 -9.70 -4.26 -17.35
C ALA A 25 -9.77 -5.39 -16.30
N SER A 26 -9.29 -5.16 -15.07
CA SER A 26 -9.38 -6.14 -13.99
C SER A 26 -10.84 -6.43 -13.63
N LYS A 27 -11.09 -7.63 -13.07
CA LYS A 27 -12.39 -7.95 -12.48
C LYS A 27 -12.65 -7.09 -11.25
N LEU A 28 -13.91 -6.82 -10.98
CA LEU A 28 -14.40 -6.12 -9.80
C LEU A 28 -15.53 -6.94 -9.15
N LEU A 29 -15.33 -7.37 -7.92
CA LEU A 29 -16.39 -7.95 -7.11
C LEU A 29 -17.04 -6.84 -6.27
N VAL A 30 -18.30 -6.51 -6.54
CA VAL A 30 -19.07 -5.56 -5.75
C VAL A 30 -19.75 -6.29 -4.61
N ILE A 31 -19.46 -5.89 -3.37
CA ILE A 31 -20.04 -6.47 -2.14
C ILE A 31 -20.89 -5.42 -1.46
N ASP A 32 -22.18 -5.71 -1.32
CA ASP A 32 -23.09 -4.95 -0.46
C ASP A 32 -23.28 -5.71 0.86
N HIS A 33 -22.59 -5.24 1.90
CA HIS A 33 -22.57 -5.93 3.19
C HIS A 33 -23.89 -5.82 3.95
N LYS A 34 -24.70 -4.81 3.66
CA LYS A 34 -26.03 -4.60 4.29
C LYS A 34 -27.05 -5.56 3.72
N ASN A 35 -27.07 -5.70 2.39
CA ASN A 35 -28.01 -6.58 1.68
C ASN A 35 -27.48 -8.00 1.50
N LYS A 36 -26.22 -8.27 1.87
CA LYS A 36 -25.55 -9.58 1.70
C LYS A 36 -25.55 -10.05 0.24
N THR A 37 -25.27 -9.14 -0.68
CA THR A 37 -25.21 -9.44 -2.12
C THR A 37 -23.78 -9.26 -2.66
N MET A 38 -23.46 -10.08 -3.66
CA MET A 38 -22.23 -10.04 -4.42
C MET A 38 -22.55 -9.95 -5.90
N THR A 39 -21.83 -9.13 -6.63
CA THR A 39 -22.00 -8.96 -8.09
C THR A 39 -20.64 -8.92 -8.77
N ASP A 40 -20.44 -9.85 -9.72
CA ASP A 40 -19.25 -9.86 -10.57
C ASP A 40 -19.35 -8.78 -11.64
N SER A 41 -18.26 -8.04 -11.83
CA SER A 41 -18.16 -6.91 -12.75
C SER A 41 -16.72 -6.72 -13.24
N HIS A 42 -16.42 -5.58 -13.86
CA HIS A 42 -15.09 -5.13 -14.24
C HIS A 42 -14.81 -3.76 -13.63
N PHE A 43 -13.53 -3.41 -13.50
CA PHE A 43 -13.11 -2.24 -12.72
C PHE A 43 -13.57 -0.90 -13.34
N ASP A 44 -13.66 -0.80 -14.65
CA ASP A 44 -14.20 0.37 -15.35
C ASP A 44 -15.65 0.70 -14.93
N HIS A 45 -16.40 -0.31 -14.47
CA HIS A 45 -17.75 -0.15 -13.89
C HIS A 45 -17.76 0.36 -12.45
N ILE A 46 -16.61 0.63 -11.82
CA ILE A 46 -16.59 1.30 -10.50
C ILE A 46 -17.31 2.66 -10.56
N LEU A 47 -17.36 3.25 -11.76
CA LEU A 47 -18.10 4.48 -12.00
C LEU A 47 -19.59 4.35 -11.62
N ASP A 48 -20.20 3.17 -11.81
CA ASP A 48 -21.60 2.92 -11.49
C ASP A 48 -21.87 2.85 -9.98
N GLU A 49 -20.83 2.53 -9.21
CA GLU A 49 -20.90 2.46 -7.75
C GLU A 49 -20.72 3.82 -7.05
N LEU A 50 -20.23 4.83 -7.77
CA LEU A 50 -20.00 6.17 -7.26
C LEU A 50 -21.18 7.09 -7.61
N LYS A 51 -21.51 8.02 -6.71
CA LYS A 51 -22.61 8.97 -6.86
C LYS A 51 -22.10 10.41 -6.91
N PRO A 52 -22.78 11.30 -7.65
CA PRO A 52 -22.49 12.74 -7.54
C PRO A 52 -22.53 13.18 -6.07
N GLY A 53 -21.55 13.96 -5.65
CA GLY A 53 -21.39 14.40 -4.27
C GLY A 53 -20.54 13.50 -3.37
N ASP A 54 -20.17 12.29 -3.81
CA ASP A 54 -19.19 11.46 -3.12
C ASP A 54 -17.78 12.06 -3.21
N ALA A 55 -16.89 11.68 -2.30
CA ALA A 55 -15.45 11.86 -2.42
C ALA A 55 -14.76 10.51 -2.60
N LEU A 56 -13.90 10.42 -3.62
CA LEU A 56 -12.98 9.29 -3.82
C LEU A 56 -11.62 9.68 -3.26
N VAL A 57 -11.17 8.99 -2.22
CA VAL A 57 -9.95 9.34 -1.48
C VAL A 57 -8.84 8.37 -1.81
N MET A 58 -7.75 8.89 -2.35
CA MET A 58 -6.64 8.13 -2.91
C MET A 58 -5.31 8.49 -2.26
N ASN A 59 -4.44 7.49 -2.14
CA ASN A 59 -3.08 7.67 -1.62
C ASN A 59 -2.13 8.03 -2.77
N ASN A 60 -1.59 9.25 -2.76
CA ASN A 60 -0.72 9.79 -3.80
C ASN A 60 0.77 9.50 -3.57
N THR A 61 1.10 8.58 -2.67
CA THR A 61 2.50 8.21 -2.45
C THR A 61 3.15 7.66 -3.72
N ARG A 62 4.43 7.97 -3.90
CA ARG A 62 5.26 7.47 -5.00
C ARG A 62 6.30 6.49 -4.47
N VAL A 63 6.40 5.33 -5.10
CA VAL A 63 7.41 4.32 -4.76
C VAL A 63 8.77 4.80 -5.24
N LEU A 64 9.76 4.73 -4.34
CA LEU A 64 11.15 4.94 -4.69
C LEU A 64 11.74 3.67 -5.31
N PRO A 65 12.65 3.76 -6.27
CA PRO A 65 13.43 2.62 -6.75
C PRO A 65 14.45 2.23 -5.68
N ALA A 66 13.94 1.73 -4.56
CA ALA A 66 14.62 1.61 -3.28
C ALA A 66 15.55 0.39 -3.18
N ARG A 67 15.60 -0.48 -4.19
CA ARG A 67 16.47 -1.66 -4.23
C ARG A 67 17.74 -1.35 -5.00
N LEU A 68 18.86 -1.37 -4.31
CA LEU A 68 20.19 -1.07 -4.86
C LEU A 68 21.07 -2.31 -4.87
N TYR A 69 21.73 -2.56 -5.98
CA TYR A 69 22.76 -3.58 -6.12
C TYR A 69 24.13 -2.94 -6.27
N GLY A 70 25.05 -3.29 -5.40
CA GLY A 70 26.39 -2.75 -5.37
C GLY A 70 27.42 -3.77 -4.92
N GLU A 71 28.63 -3.32 -4.71
CA GLU A 71 29.73 -4.16 -4.23
C GLU A 71 30.57 -3.44 -3.18
N LYS A 72 31.22 -4.24 -2.36
CA LYS A 72 32.22 -3.72 -1.41
C LYS A 72 33.49 -3.34 -2.17
N PRO A 73 34.01 -2.11 -2.05
CA PRO A 73 35.18 -1.66 -2.79
C PRO A 73 36.46 -2.46 -2.49
N ASP A 74 36.54 -3.06 -1.30
CA ASP A 74 37.68 -3.80 -0.81
C ASP A 74 37.72 -5.28 -1.23
N THR A 75 36.57 -5.91 -1.31
CA THR A 75 36.46 -7.36 -1.52
C THR A 75 35.71 -7.74 -2.78
N HIS A 76 35.10 -6.77 -3.50
CA HIS A 76 34.20 -6.97 -4.64
C HIS A 76 33.01 -7.89 -4.33
N GLY A 77 32.69 -8.04 -3.02
CA GLY A 77 31.52 -8.83 -2.59
C GLY A 77 30.21 -8.11 -2.93
N HIS A 78 29.33 -8.79 -3.66
CA HIS A 78 28.02 -8.25 -4.02
C HIS A 78 27.16 -8.01 -2.78
N VAL A 79 26.47 -6.89 -2.76
CA VAL A 79 25.55 -6.45 -1.69
C VAL A 79 24.29 -5.89 -2.32
N GLU A 80 23.15 -6.35 -1.81
CA GLU A 80 21.85 -5.73 -2.04
C GLU A 80 21.47 -4.88 -0.81
N LEU A 81 21.10 -3.63 -1.05
CA LEU A 81 20.48 -2.77 -0.05
C LEU A 81 19.05 -2.45 -0.49
N LEU A 82 18.12 -2.60 0.43
CA LEU A 82 16.74 -2.18 0.26
C LEU A 82 16.43 -1.05 1.23
N LEU A 83 16.23 0.15 0.71
CA LEU A 83 15.93 1.34 1.49
C LEU A 83 14.53 1.23 2.10
N LEU A 84 14.41 1.48 3.40
CA LEU A 84 13.15 1.39 4.14
C LEU A 84 12.63 2.76 4.55
N LYS A 85 13.50 3.57 5.16
CA LYS A 85 13.10 4.82 5.77
C LYS A 85 14.31 5.76 5.87
N ASN A 86 14.11 7.00 5.47
CA ASN A 86 15.05 8.07 5.80
C ASN A 86 14.94 8.37 7.30
N THR A 87 16.06 8.39 8.00
CA THR A 87 16.11 8.65 9.44
C THR A 87 16.49 10.10 9.74
N GLU A 88 17.54 10.59 9.08
CA GLU A 88 18.00 11.99 9.23
C GLU A 88 19.00 12.32 8.10
N GLY A 89 18.79 13.42 7.39
CA GLY A 89 19.68 13.85 6.32
C GLY A 89 19.87 12.75 5.28
N ASP A 90 21.13 12.33 5.09
CA ASP A 90 21.50 11.25 4.16
C ASP A 90 21.54 9.85 4.81
N GLN A 91 21.05 9.75 6.04
CA GLN A 91 20.96 8.47 6.75
C GLN A 91 19.66 7.74 6.46
N TRP A 92 19.80 6.45 6.15
CA TRP A 92 18.68 5.58 5.84
C TRP A 92 18.76 4.28 6.61
N GLU A 93 17.60 3.85 7.11
CA GLU A 93 17.40 2.48 7.51
C GLU A 93 17.23 1.63 6.26
N VAL A 94 17.98 0.53 6.18
CA VAL A 94 17.99 -0.39 5.03
C VAL A 94 18.00 -1.84 5.50
N LEU A 95 17.48 -2.74 4.66
CA LEU A 95 17.78 -4.18 4.78
C LEU A 95 18.96 -4.50 3.88
N ALA A 96 19.92 -5.25 4.42
CA ALA A 96 21.14 -5.62 3.70
C ALA A 96 21.16 -7.14 3.43
N LYS A 97 21.62 -7.51 2.24
CA LYS A 97 21.83 -8.91 1.87
C LYS A 97 23.17 -9.05 1.12
N PRO A 98 24.13 -9.86 1.64
CA PRO A 98 24.12 -10.59 2.90
C PRO A 98 24.45 -9.69 4.12
N ALA A 99 23.53 -9.61 5.10
CA ALA A 99 23.69 -8.74 6.26
C ALA A 99 24.90 -9.09 7.14
N LYS A 100 25.19 -10.38 7.33
CA LYS A 100 26.29 -10.87 8.19
C LYS A 100 27.69 -10.34 7.77
N ARG A 101 27.86 -9.97 6.50
CA ARG A 101 29.13 -9.49 5.94
C ARG A 101 29.20 -7.96 5.88
N LEU A 102 28.15 -7.27 6.33
CA LEU A 102 28.05 -5.82 6.28
C LEU A 102 28.00 -5.24 7.70
N ARG A 103 29.17 -4.82 8.21
CA ARG A 103 29.35 -4.32 9.58
C ARG A 103 29.58 -2.82 9.57
N VAL A 104 29.48 -2.20 10.74
CA VAL A 104 29.78 -0.77 10.93
C VAL A 104 31.13 -0.42 10.32
N GLY A 105 31.19 0.68 9.56
CA GLY A 105 32.35 1.16 8.81
C GLY A 105 32.54 0.53 7.42
N ASN A 106 31.81 -0.56 7.09
CA ASN A 106 31.86 -1.08 5.74
C ASN A 106 31.19 -0.14 4.75
N ARG A 107 31.74 -0.09 3.55
CA ARG A 107 31.23 0.71 2.43
C ARG A 107 30.71 -0.20 1.33
N VAL A 108 29.68 0.26 0.65
CA VAL A 108 29.11 -0.37 -0.55
C VAL A 108 29.05 0.69 -1.64
N SER A 109 29.60 0.37 -2.80
CA SER A 109 29.62 1.25 -3.98
C SER A 109 28.56 0.82 -4.98
N PHE A 110 27.84 1.78 -5.53
CA PHE A 110 26.82 1.61 -6.57
C PHE A 110 27.15 2.47 -7.76
N GLY A 111 26.98 1.92 -8.98
CA GLY A 111 27.17 2.64 -10.23
C GLY A 111 28.56 3.27 -10.37
N ASP A 112 29.60 2.47 -10.16
CA ASP A 112 31.01 2.90 -10.27
C ASP A 112 31.37 4.10 -9.35
N GLY A 113 30.78 4.10 -8.14
CA GLY A 113 31.09 5.10 -7.12
C GLY A 113 30.18 6.34 -7.15
N ARG A 114 29.21 6.41 -8.03
CA ARG A 114 28.22 7.52 -8.07
C ARG A 114 27.39 7.63 -6.79
N LEU A 115 27.17 6.52 -6.11
CA LEU A 115 26.50 6.46 -4.83
C LEU A 115 27.26 5.49 -3.92
N ILE A 116 27.57 5.92 -2.70
CA ILE A 116 28.30 5.10 -1.73
C ILE A 116 27.49 5.08 -0.43
N ALA A 117 27.23 3.88 0.09
CA ALA A 117 26.64 3.71 1.42
C ALA A 117 27.72 3.30 2.42
N THR A 118 27.78 3.98 3.56
CA THR A 118 28.63 3.62 4.69
C THR A 118 27.75 3.17 5.86
N VAL A 119 28.00 1.98 6.39
CA VAL A 119 27.24 1.46 7.54
C VAL A 119 27.63 2.20 8.79
N THR A 120 26.66 2.85 9.44
CA THR A 120 26.86 3.59 10.70
C THR A 120 26.33 2.83 11.92
N LYS A 121 25.34 1.94 11.73
CA LYS A 121 24.75 1.13 12.82
C LYS A 121 24.23 -0.21 12.30
N GLU A 122 24.39 -1.25 13.11
CA GLU A 122 23.74 -2.55 12.88
C GLU A 122 22.43 -2.62 13.64
N LEU A 123 21.38 -3.14 12.99
CA LEU A 123 20.07 -3.38 13.55
C LEU A 123 19.75 -4.88 13.49
N GLU A 124 18.69 -5.29 14.15
CA GLU A 124 18.20 -6.66 14.14
C GLU A 124 17.67 -7.08 12.75
N HIS A 125 17.52 -8.37 12.53
CA HIS A 125 16.91 -8.97 11.34
C HIS A 125 17.52 -8.53 9.99
N GLY A 126 18.82 -8.23 9.98
CA GLY A 126 19.52 -7.81 8.76
C GLY A 126 19.44 -6.31 8.48
N GLY A 127 18.81 -5.54 9.37
CA GLY A 127 18.73 -4.09 9.28
C GLY A 127 20.08 -3.41 9.46
N ARG A 128 20.26 -2.26 8.81
CA ARG A 128 21.41 -1.37 8.96
C ARG A 128 20.94 0.08 8.89
N ILE A 129 21.64 0.97 9.58
CA ILE A 129 21.64 2.38 9.23
C ILE A 129 22.86 2.63 8.36
N VAL A 130 22.64 3.24 7.21
CA VAL A 130 23.70 3.65 6.29
C VAL A 130 23.62 5.15 6.06
N GLU A 131 24.78 5.76 5.85
CA GLU A 131 24.89 7.15 5.40
C GLU A 131 25.35 7.14 3.94
N PHE A 132 24.59 7.82 3.09
CA PHE A 132 24.89 7.92 1.67
C PHE A 132 25.79 9.11 1.37
N SER A 133 26.77 8.88 0.49
CA SER A 133 27.63 9.92 -0.11
C SER A 133 27.46 9.86 -1.63
N TYR A 134 27.23 11.01 -2.25
CA TYR A 134 26.96 11.15 -3.69
C TYR A 134 27.25 12.58 -4.14
N ASP A 135 27.38 12.77 -5.45
CA ASP A 135 27.45 14.10 -6.05
C ASP A 135 26.07 14.45 -6.65
N GLY A 136 25.61 15.68 -6.44
CA GLY A 136 24.34 16.16 -6.99
C GLY A 136 23.10 15.86 -6.13
N ILE A 137 22.06 15.29 -6.71
CA ILE A 137 20.75 15.04 -6.06
C ILE A 137 20.58 13.56 -5.78
N PHE A 138 20.36 13.19 -4.51
CA PHE A 138 20.17 11.80 -4.08
C PHE A 138 19.08 11.06 -4.88
N LEU A 139 17.93 11.70 -5.09
CA LEU A 139 16.83 11.08 -5.82
C LEU A 139 17.19 10.76 -7.27
N GLU A 140 17.98 11.62 -7.94
CA GLU A 140 18.46 11.35 -9.31
C GLU A 140 19.42 10.17 -9.35
N ALA A 141 20.33 10.07 -8.39
CA ALA A 141 21.20 8.92 -8.24
C ALA A 141 20.40 7.64 -8.00
N LEU A 142 19.43 7.70 -7.12
CA LEU A 142 18.54 6.57 -6.80
C LEU A 142 17.70 6.15 -8.01
N GLU A 143 17.12 7.07 -8.75
CA GLU A 143 16.34 6.82 -9.99
C GLU A 143 17.19 6.12 -11.06
N SER A 144 18.47 6.49 -11.17
CA SER A 144 19.37 5.93 -12.18
C SER A 144 19.93 4.55 -11.81
N LEU A 145 20.08 4.24 -10.53
CA LEU A 145 20.77 3.05 -10.02
C LEU A 145 19.84 2.04 -9.36
N GLY A 146 18.69 2.49 -8.87
CA GLY A 146 17.76 1.66 -8.12
C GLY A 146 16.81 0.87 -8.99
N GLU A 147 16.30 -0.22 -8.43
CA GLU A 147 15.23 -1.01 -8.98
C GLU A 147 13.96 -0.89 -8.11
N MET A 148 12.80 -1.07 -8.74
CA MET A 148 11.52 -1.07 -8.03
C MET A 148 11.47 -2.24 -7.04
N PRO A 149 11.16 -1.99 -5.76
CA PRO A 149 11.10 -3.01 -4.73
C PRO A 149 9.77 -3.77 -4.81
N LEU A 150 9.63 -4.66 -5.79
CA LEU A 150 8.44 -5.49 -5.89
C LEU A 150 8.26 -6.36 -4.65
N PRO A 151 7.02 -6.67 -4.27
CA PRO A 151 6.72 -7.58 -3.18
C PRO A 151 7.39 -8.95 -3.35
N PRO A 152 7.73 -9.65 -2.25
CA PRO A 152 8.53 -10.88 -2.31
C PRO A 152 7.85 -12.06 -3.00
N TYR A 153 6.51 -12.02 -3.16
CA TYR A 153 5.73 -13.05 -3.88
C TYR A 153 5.64 -12.81 -5.39
N ILE A 154 6.14 -11.68 -5.89
CA ILE A 154 6.29 -11.41 -7.33
C ILE A 154 7.70 -11.82 -7.74
N HIS A 155 7.78 -12.86 -8.56
CA HIS A 155 9.03 -13.42 -9.04
C HIS A 155 9.34 -12.99 -10.47
N GLU A 156 8.33 -12.51 -11.20
CA GLU A 156 8.45 -12.02 -12.56
C GLU A 156 9.05 -10.61 -12.58
N LYS A 157 9.95 -10.39 -13.54
CA LYS A 157 10.55 -9.06 -13.74
C LYS A 157 9.53 -8.12 -14.38
N LEU A 158 9.35 -6.96 -13.79
CA LEU A 158 8.49 -5.92 -14.34
C LEU A 158 9.21 -5.22 -15.50
N GLU A 159 8.67 -5.32 -16.72
CA GLU A 159 9.24 -4.68 -17.91
C GLU A 159 9.11 -3.16 -17.85
N ASP A 160 7.93 -2.67 -17.44
CA ASP A 160 7.61 -1.25 -17.28
C ASP A 160 7.48 -0.91 -15.78
N ARG A 161 8.43 -0.13 -15.26
CA ARG A 161 8.47 0.30 -13.86
C ARG A 161 7.25 1.13 -13.45
N ASP A 162 6.67 1.90 -14.38
CA ASP A 162 5.50 2.74 -14.12
C ASP A 162 4.22 1.93 -13.88
N ARG A 163 4.23 0.64 -14.20
CA ARG A 163 3.12 -0.26 -13.88
C ARG A 163 3.00 -0.53 -12.37
N TYR A 164 4.05 -0.32 -11.59
CA TYR A 164 4.03 -0.36 -10.12
C TYR A 164 3.96 1.04 -9.49
N GLN A 165 3.37 2.00 -10.21
CA GLN A 165 3.00 3.33 -9.74
C GLN A 165 1.54 3.62 -10.10
N THR A 166 0.83 4.36 -9.24
CA THR A 166 -0.47 4.90 -9.60
C THR A 166 -0.29 6.05 -10.61
N VAL A 167 -1.30 6.29 -11.43
CA VAL A 167 -1.26 7.41 -12.42
C VAL A 167 -1.25 8.79 -11.76
N TYR A 168 -1.51 8.84 -10.45
CA TYR A 168 -1.52 10.06 -9.63
C TYR A 168 -0.41 10.08 -8.55
N ALA A 169 0.57 9.17 -8.64
CA ALA A 169 1.70 9.13 -7.72
C ALA A 169 2.51 10.43 -7.77
N LYS A 170 2.72 11.05 -6.60
CA LYS A 170 3.36 12.36 -6.48
C LYS A 170 4.40 12.43 -5.37
N GLU A 171 4.02 12.08 -4.14
CA GLU A 171 4.84 12.27 -2.94
C GLU A 171 5.82 11.11 -2.75
N ASN A 172 7.12 11.36 -2.98
CA ASN A 172 8.17 10.36 -2.83
C ASN A 172 8.33 9.88 -1.39
N GLY A 173 8.58 8.59 -1.18
CA GLY A 173 8.91 8.06 0.15
C GLY A 173 8.41 6.65 0.44
N SER A 174 7.70 6.02 -0.48
CA SER A 174 7.12 4.70 -0.27
C SER A 174 8.05 3.57 -0.70
N ALA A 175 8.09 2.50 0.09
CA ALA A 175 8.76 1.25 -0.26
C ALA A 175 7.86 0.29 -1.06
N ALA A 176 6.54 0.56 -1.11
CA ALA A 176 5.58 -0.23 -1.88
C ALA A 176 4.46 0.65 -2.45
N ALA A 177 3.86 0.24 -3.56
CA ALA A 177 2.74 0.95 -4.16
C ALA A 177 1.43 0.75 -3.37
N PRO A 178 0.55 1.75 -3.32
CA PRO A 178 -0.84 1.59 -2.87
C PRO A 178 -1.63 0.89 -3.98
N THR A 179 -1.57 -0.45 -4.00
CA THR A 179 -1.89 -1.28 -5.18
C THR A 179 -3.35 -1.22 -5.62
N ALA A 180 -4.29 -0.90 -4.72
CA ALA A 180 -5.68 -0.66 -5.12
C ALA A 180 -5.84 0.54 -6.08
N GLY A 181 -4.91 1.48 -6.03
CA GLY A 181 -4.88 2.62 -6.96
C GLY A 181 -4.35 2.29 -8.35
N LEU A 182 -3.70 1.13 -8.52
CA LEU A 182 -3.13 0.72 -9.81
C LEU A 182 -4.18 0.43 -10.89
N HIS A 183 -5.41 0.17 -10.49
CA HIS A 183 -6.53 -0.07 -11.42
C HIS A 183 -7.02 1.19 -12.13
N PHE A 184 -6.77 2.37 -11.58
CA PHE A 184 -7.26 3.62 -12.16
C PHE A 184 -6.40 4.06 -13.34
N THR A 185 -7.08 4.50 -14.40
CA THR A 185 -6.51 5.24 -15.53
C THR A 185 -6.83 6.72 -15.37
N LYS A 186 -6.11 7.60 -16.06
CA LYS A 186 -6.42 9.04 -16.08
C LYS A 186 -7.82 9.29 -16.66
N GLU A 187 -8.16 8.56 -17.71
CA GLU A 187 -9.46 8.65 -18.38
C GLU A 187 -10.62 8.24 -17.47
N LEU A 188 -10.43 7.20 -16.65
CA LEU A 188 -11.44 6.78 -15.67
C LEU A 188 -11.61 7.83 -14.58
N LEU A 189 -10.51 8.40 -14.07
CA LEU A 189 -10.55 9.48 -13.07
C LEU A 189 -11.26 10.74 -13.61
N GLU A 190 -11.02 11.13 -14.86
CA GLU A 190 -11.72 12.25 -15.52
C GLU A 190 -13.23 12.00 -15.63
N LYS A 191 -13.64 10.75 -15.95
CA LYS A 191 -15.06 10.37 -15.97
C LYS A 191 -15.69 10.43 -14.58
N ILE A 192 -14.97 10.00 -13.55
CA ILE A 192 -15.41 10.03 -12.16
C ILE A 192 -15.62 11.49 -11.71
N GLU A 193 -14.66 12.37 -12.01
CA GLU A 193 -14.76 13.80 -11.68
C GLU A 193 -15.90 14.48 -12.44
N THR A 194 -16.05 14.16 -13.74
CA THR A 194 -17.17 14.66 -14.57
C THR A 194 -18.53 14.22 -14.03
N LYS A 195 -18.62 13.06 -13.42
CA LYS A 195 -19.84 12.57 -12.74
C LYS A 195 -20.20 13.39 -11.50
N GLY A 196 -19.32 14.25 -11.00
CA GLY A 196 -19.51 15.07 -9.80
C GLY A 196 -18.97 14.44 -8.53
N VAL A 197 -18.06 13.49 -8.63
CA VAL A 197 -17.31 12.91 -7.52
C VAL A 197 -16.06 13.73 -7.26
N LYS A 198 -15.79 14.09 -6.01
CA LYS A 198 -14.57 14.81 -5.64
C LYS A 198 -13.38 13.84 -5.57
N LEU A 199 -12.30 14.13 -6.32
CA LEU A 199 -11.04 13.42 -6.17
C LEU A 199 -10.22 14.10 -5.07
N VAL A 200 -9.90 13.35 -4.01
CA VAL A 200 -9.18 13.84 -2.84
C VAL A 200 -7.96 12.96 -2.58
N TYR A 201 -6.83 13.60 -2.31
CA TYR A 201 -5.58 12.88 -2.10
C TYR A 201 -5.09 13.06 -0.67
N LEU A 202 -4.56 11.97 -0.14
CA LEU A 202 -3.79 11.91 1.08
C LEU A 202 -2.46 11.21 0.79
N THR A 203 -1.54 11.25 1.71
CA THR A 203 -0.27 10.53 1.61
C THR A 203 -0.14 9.55 2.77
N LEU A 204 0.18 8.30 2.47
CA LEU A 204 0.72 7.34 3.42
C LEU A 204 1.88 6.61 2.74
N HIS A 205 3.07 6.71 3.31
CA HIS A 205 4.23 5.99 2.81
C HIS A 205 4.20 4.55 3.29
N VAL A 206 3.94 3.64 2.35
CA VAL A 206 3.80 2.21 2.62
C VAL A 206 5.18 1.62 2.92
N GLY A 207 5.31 1.01 4.10
CA GLY A 207 6.51 0.28 4.51
C GLY A 207 6.46 -1.20 4.11
N LEU A 208 7.62 -1.85 4.11
CA LEU A 208 7.72 -3.29 3.81
C LEU A 208 7.05 -4.18 4.86
N GLY A 209 6.72 -3.64 6.02
CA GLY A 209 5.96 -4.33 7.05
C GLY A 209 4.60 -4.84 6.56
N THR A 210 4.01 -4.19 5.55
CA THR A 210 2.75 -4.60 4.92
C THR A 210 2.81 -6.02 4.33
N PHE A 211 4.00 -6.50 3.94
CA PHE A 211 4.17 -7.84 3.38
C PHE A 211 4.59 -8.89 4.41
N ARG A 212 4.76 -8.52 5.68
CA ARG A 212 5.07 -9.48 6.73
C ARG A 212 3.80 -10.23 7.13
N PRO A 213 3.83 -11.57 7.15
CA PRO A 213 2.70 -12.33 7.65
C PRO A 213 2.50 -12.06 9.15
N VAL A 214 1.26 -12.18 9.61
CA VAL A 214 0.94 -12.18 11.03
C VAL A 214 1.56 -13.42 11.66
N SER A 215 2.42 -13.23 12.65
CA SER A 215 3.21 -14.30 13.28
C SER A 215 2.65 -14.79 14.61
N VAL A 216 1.54 -14.21 15.06
CA VAL A 216 0.88 -14.54 16.33
C VAL A 216 -0.45 -15.23 16.07
N ASP A 217 -0.84 -16.14 16.98
CA ASP A 217 -2.14 -16.81 16.89
C ASP A 217 -3.26 -15.90 17.40
N ASN A 218 -3.05 -15.23 18.53
CA ASN A 218 -4.00 -14.28 19.08
C ASN A 218 -3.79 -12.87 18.51
N LEU A 219 -4.83 -12.32 17.86
CA LEU A 219 -4.78 -11.00 17.22
C LEU A 219 -4.53 -9.85 18.19
N ASP A 220 -4.81 -10.02 19.48
CA ASP A 220 -4.57 -8.97 20.48
C ASP A 220 -3.07 -8.79 20.80
N GLU A 221 -2.25 -9.77 20.42
CA GLU A 221 -0.79 -9.75 20.56
C GLU A 221 -0.06 -9.21 19.31
N HIS A 222 -0.81 -8.94 18.23
CA HIS A 222 -0.20 -8.45 17.00
C HIS A 222 0.14 -6.97 17.09
N GLU A 223 1.39 -6.64 16.87
CA GLU A 223 1.88 -5.27 16.76
C GLU A 223 1.95 -4.84 15.30
N MET A 224 1.12 -3.87 14.92
CA MET A 224 1.17 -3.27 13.59
C MET A 224 2.42 -2.41 13.43
N HIS A 225 3.05 -2.52 12.27
CA HIS A 225 4.12 -1.61 11.88
C HIS A 225 3.61 -0.19 11.73
N SER A 226 4.52 0.76 11.95
CA SER A 226 4.21 2.18 11.90
C SER A 226 4.51 2.75 10.51
N GLU A 227 3.58 3.53 9.95
CA GLU A 227 3.71 4.17 8.65
C GLU A 227 3.38 5.65 8.74
N PHE A 228 4.16 6.47 8.02
CA PHE A 228 3.95 7.93 8.00
C PHE A 228 2.76 8.28 7.12
N TYR A 229 1.86 9.13 7.65
CA TYR A 229 0.72 9.66 6.90
C TYR A 229 0.67 11.19 6.96
N GLN A 230 -0.04 11.77 5.99
CA GLN A 230 -0.33 13.19 5.92
C GLN A 230 -1.67 13.44 5.23
N LEU A 231 -2.47 14.34 5.81
CA LEU A 231 -3.68 14.90 5.22
C LEU A 231 -3.58 16.43 5.24
N SER A 232 -3.71 17.06 4.07
CA SER A 232 -3.68 18.53 3.97
C SER A 232 -4.97 19.16 4.53
N LYS A 233 -4.90 20.46 4.87
CA LYS A 233 -6.08 21.20 5.30
C LYS A 233 -7.15 21.25 4.20
N GLU A 234 -6.77 21.47 2.95
CA GLU A 234 -7.68 21.50 1.82
C GLU A 234 -8.43 20.17 1.64
N ALA A 235 -7.70 19.05 1.74
CA ALA A 235 -8.29 17.72 1.68
C ALA A 235 -9.28 17.48 2.84
N ALA A 236 -8.89 17.82 4.07
CA ALA A 236 -9.74 17.69 5.24
C ALA A 236 -11.02 18.51 5.13
N ASP A 237 -10.91 19.78 4.74
CA ASP A 237 -12.05 20.69 4.55
C ASP A 237 -13.01 20.15 3.47
N THR A 238 -12.47 19.66 2.33
CA THR A 238 -13.27 19.08 1.25
C THR A 238 -14.03 17.84 1.73
N LEU A 239 -13.39 16.94 2.46
CA LEU A 239 -14.02 15.72 2.96
C LEU A 239 -15.10 16.02 4.00
N ASN A 240 -14.87 16.97 4.90
CA ASN A 240 -15.90 17.40 5.87
C ASN A 240 -17.11 18.01 5.13
N ALA A 241 -16.90 18.84 4.12
CA ALA A 241 -17.99 19.40 3.32
C ALA A 241 -18.79 18.32 2.56
N VAL A 242 -18.12 17.30 2.05
CA VAL A 242 -18.81 16.13 1.44
C VAL A 242 -19.69 15.41 2.47
N LYS A 243 -19.18 15.16 3.68
CA LYS A 243 -19.97 14.53 4.76
C LYS A 243 -21.18 15.40 5.15
N GLU A 244 -20.99 16.69 5.33
CA GLU A 244 -22.06 17.65 5.68
C GLU A 244 -23.15 17.73 4.61
N SER A 245 -22.79 17.56 3.35
CA SER A 245 -23.76 17.53 2.23
C SER A 245 -24.44 16.16 2.02
N GLY A 246 -24.12 15.17 2.86
CA GLY A 246 -24.68 13.81 2.77
C GLY A 246 -24.01 12.92 1.71
N GLY A 247 -22.87 13.34 1.17
CA GLY A 247 -22.02 12.52 0.30
C GLY A 247 -21.23 11.48 1.09
N ARG A 248 -20.75 10.44 0.40
CA ARG A 248 -19.96 9.36 1.00
C ARG A 248 -18.47 9.63 0.88
N ILE A 249 -17.73 9.16 1.87
CA ILE A 249 -16.26 9.04 1.81
C ILE A 249 -15.92 7.62 1.32
N VAL A 250 -15.46 7.54 0.07
CA VAL A 250 -15.10 6.28 -0.60
C VAL A 250 -13.59 6.20 -0.67
N ALA A 251 -13.00 5.27 0.07
CA ALA A 251 -11.54 5.12 0.14
C ALA A 251 -11.02 4.17 -0.95
N VAL A 252 -9.88 4.48 -1.53
CA VAL A 252 -9.13 3.60 -2.43
C VAL A 252 -7.95 3.01 -1.68
N GLY A 253 -8.04 1.71 -1.40
CA GLY A 253 -7.02 0.93 -0.71
C GLY A 253 -7.05 1.05 0.81
N THR A 254 -6.49 0.04 1.44
CA THR A 254 -6.38 -0.05 2.91
C THR A 254 -5.52 1.05 3.51
N THR A 255 -4.57 1.60 2.74
CA THR A 255 -3.74 2.74 3.17
C THR A 255 -4.57 4.01 3.35
N SER A 256 -5.49 4.29 2.44
CA SER A 256 -6.43 5.42 2.58
C SER A 256 -7.38 5.22 3.75
N ILE A 257 -7.90 4.00 3.94
CA ILE A 257 -8.77 3.66 5.08
C ILE A 257 -8.01 3.91 6.39
N ARG A 258 -6.80 3.37 6.52
CA ARG A 258 -6.01 3.48 7.76
C ARG A 258 -5.67 4.93 8.09
N THR A 259 -5.36 5.77 7.11
CA THR A 259 -5.11 7.19 7.31
C THR A 259 -6.38 7.90 7.78
N LEU A 260 -7.49 7.73 7.06
CA LEU A 260 -8.76 8.38 7.39
C LEU A 260 -9.29 7.97 8.77
N GLU A 261 -9.22 6.69 9.09
CA GLU A 261 -9.68 6.17 10.39
C GLU A 261 -8.74 6.55 11.54
N THR A 262 -7.44 6.71 11.30
CA THR A 262 -6.49 7.24 12.29
C THR A 262 -6.88 8.67 12.66
N ILE A 263 -7.09 9.54 11.66
CA ILE A 263 -7.47 10.94 11.87
C ILE A 263 -8.87 11.02 12.48
N GLY A 264 -9.83 10.26 11.95
CA GLY A 264 -11.19 10.20 12.49
C GLY A 264 -11.24 9.72 13.94
N SER A 265 -10.37 8.79 14.33
CA SER A 265 -10.26 8.35 15.73
C SER A 265 -9.66 9.42 16.64
N LYS A 266 -8.69 10.19 16.13
CA LYS A 266 -8.02 11.26 16.85
C LYS A 266 -8.95 12.46 17.10
N PHE A 267 -9.84 12.77 16.15
CA PHE A 267 -10.71 13.95 16.18
C PHE A 267 -12.21 13.62 16.21
N ASN A 268 -12.57 12.45 16.73
CA ASN A 268 -13.95 12.02 16.96
C ASN A 268 -14.85 12.06 15.69
N GLY A 269 -14.31 11.62 14.54
CA GLY A 269 -15.01 11.55 13.25
C GLY A 269 -14.89 12.80 12.40
N GLU A 270 -14.37 13.90 12.91
CA GLU A 270 -13.99 15.09 12.15
C GLU A 270 -12.63 14.87 11.49
N LEU A 271 -12.44 15.38 10.28
CA LEU A 271 -11.14 15.35 9.61
C LEU A 271 -10.45 16.72 9.74
N LYS A 272 -9.19 16.69 10.12
CA LYS A 272 -8.33 17.88 10.25
C LYS A 272 -7.04 17.69 9.51
N ALA A 273 -6.39 18.77 9.14
CA ALA A 273 -5.00 18.72 8.69
C ALA A 273 -4.17 18.05 9.76
N ASP A 274 -3.52 16.96 9.42
CA ASP A 274 -2.74 16.16 10.36
C ASP A 274 -1.64 15.40 9.65
N SER A 275 -0.55 15.16 10.35
CA SER A 275 0.54 14.30 9.89
C SER A 275 1.15 13.58 11.08
N GLY A 276 1.66 12.40 10.85
CA GLY A 276 2.27 11.61 11.90
C GLY A 276 2.48 10.16 11.50
N TRP A 277 2.57 9.31 12.49
CA TRP A 277 2.77 7.88 12.32
C TRP A 277 1.52 7.12 12.77
N THR A 278 1.07 6.18 11.95
CA THR A 278 -0.05 5.30 12.29
C THR A 278 0.41 3.86 12.40
N ASN A 279 -0.03 3.20 13.44
CA ASN A 279 0.03 1.76 13.64
C ASN A 279 -1.38 1.19 13.88
N ILE A 280 -2.41 1.87 13.38
CA ILE A 280 -3.79 1.43 13.56
C ILE A 280 -3.98 0.01 13.03
N PHE A 281 -4.55 -0.85 13.87
CA PHE A 281 -4.95 -2.20 13.53
C PHE A 281 -6.47 -2.28 13.48
N ILE A 282 -7.03 -2.31 12.28
CA ILE A 282 -8.46 -2.44 12.06
C ILE A 282 -8.80 -3.91 11.92
N LYS A 283 -9.56 -4.45 12.86
CA LYS A 283 -10.02 -5.84 12.94
C LYS A 283 -11.48 -5.88 13.35
N PRO A 284 -12.19 -7.02 13.22
CA PRO A 284 -13.57 -7.14 13.65
C PRO A 284 -13.83 -6.59 15.06
N GLY A 285 -14.87 -5.78 15.20
CA GLY A 285 -15.18 -4.99 16.40
C GLY A 285 -14.77 -3.52 16.31
N TYR A 286 -13.94 -3.14 15.31
CA TYR A 286 -13.63 -1.74 15.04
C TYR A 286 -14.85 -1.00 14.51
N GLN A 287 -15.10 0.22 15.02
CA GLN A 287 -16.20 1.09 14.57
C GLN A 287 -15.64 2.15 13.63
N PHE A 288 -15.98 2.05 12.37
CA PHE A 288 -15.59 3.03 11.35
C PHE A 288 -16.25 4.39 11.63
N LYS A 289 -15.46 5.45 11.52
CA LYS A 289 -15.87 6.83 11.83
C LYS A 289 -15.94 7.73 10.62
N VAL A 290 -15.21 7.36 9.56
CA VAL A 290 -15.03 8.20 8.38
C VAL A 290 -15.42 7.49 7.10
N VAL A 291 -14.97 6.26 6.89
CA VAL A 291 -15.11 5.56 5.61
C VAL A 291 -16.49 4.94 5.48
N ASP A 292 -17.19 5.25 4.38
CA ASP A 292 -18.53 4.76 4.07
C ASP A 292 -18.54 3.60 3.06
N ALA A 293 -17.54 3.55 2.18
CA ALA A 293 -17.31 2.50 1.20
C ALA A 293 -15.85 2.52 0.76
N PHE A 294 -15.38 1.46 0.13
CA PHE A 294 -14.01 1.44 -0.38
C PHE A 294 -13.80 0.44 -1.51
N SER A 295 -12.74 0.69 -2.30
CA SER A 295 -12.17 -0.27 -3.24
C SER A 295 -10.85 -0.79 -2.70
N THR A 296 -10.59 -2.08 -2.85
CA THR A 296 -9.33 -2.71 -2.46
C THR A 296 -9.04 -3.93 -3.34
N ASN A 297 -7.80 -4.45 -3.31
CA ASN A 297 -7.46 -5.72 -3.94
C ASN A 297 -7.90 -6.89 -3.07
N PHE A 298 -7.91 -8.10 -3.64
CA PHE A 298 -7.99 -9.33 -2.86
C PHE A 298 -6.67 -9.58 -2.13
N HIS A 299 -6.76 -9.95 -0.86
CA HIS A 299 -5.63 -10.09 0.03
C HIS A 299 -5.30 -11.56 0.32
N LEU A 300 -4.09 -11.82 0.85
CA LEU A 300 -3.67 -13.18 1.23
C LEU A 300 -4.40 -13.66 2.49
N PRO A 301 -4.59 -14.99 2.63
CA PRO A 301 -5.11 -15.59 3.85
C PRO A 301 -4.35 -15.12 5.09
N LYS A 302 -5.03 -15.01 6.22
CA LYS A 302 -4.46 -14.64 7.53
C LYS A 302 -3.80 -13.26 7.60
N SER A 303 -4.00 -12.41 6.59
CA SER A 303 -3.41 -11.06 6.57
C SER A 303 -4.25 -10.06 7.36
N THR A 304 -3.58 -9.03 7.91
CA THR A 304 -4.26 -7.90 8.55
C THR A 304 -5.23 -7.18 7.62
N LEU A 305 -5.04 -7.33 6.31
CA LEU A 305 -5.87 -6.70 5.29
C LEU A 305 -7.22 -7.41 5.11
N VAL A 306 -7.25 -8.75 5.17
CA VAL A 306 -8.51 -9.50 5.22
C VAL A 306 -9.28 -9.15 6.50
N MET A 307 -8.55 -8.98 7.62
CA MET A 307 -9.15 -8.59 8.91
C MET A 307 -9.81 -7.21 8.84
N LEU A 308 -9.19 -6.24 8.13
CA LEU A 308 -9.75 -4.91 7.90
C LEU A 308 -11.05 -4.97 7.08
N VAL A 309 -11.04 -5.73 5.98
CA VAL A 309 -12.26 -5.91 5.16
C VAL A 309 -13.36 -6.60 5.98
N SER A 310 -12.99 -7.60 6.78
CA SER A 310 -13.90 -8.31 7.68
C SER A 310 -14.47 -7.41 8.79
N ALA A 311 -13.70 -6.44 9.27
CA ALA A 311 -14.16 -5.45 10.23
C ALA A 311 -15.29 -4.58 9.67
N PHE A 312 -15.25 -4.30 8.37
CA PHE A 312 -16.26 -3.47 7.70
C PHE A 312 -17.49 -4.27 7.26
N ALA A 313 -17.31 -5.38 6.58
CA ALA A 313 -18.38 -6.12 5.91
C ALA A 313 -18.91 -7.33 6.69
N GLY A 314 -18.23 -7.69 7.77
CA GLY A 314 -18.53 -8.89 8.56
C GLY A 314 -17.69 -10.11 8.13
N HIS A 315 -17.16 -10.82 9.11
CA HIS A 315 -16.20 -11.90 8.94
C HIS A 315 -16.69 -13.00 7.98
N ASP A 316 -17.85 -13.60 8.26
CA ASP A 316 -18.37 -14.75 7.49
C ASP A 316 -18.67 -14.37 6.05
N PHE A 317 -19.26 -13.20 5.84
CA PHE A 317 -19.59 -12.71 4.50
C PHE A 317 -18.34 -12.37 3.68
N VAL A 318 -17.29 -11.87 4.31
CA VAL A 318 -16.01 -11.64 3.63
C VAL A 318 -15.35 -12.96 3.23
N LEU A 319 -15.34 -13.98 4.08
CA LEU A 319 -14.83 -15.29 3.71
C LEU A 319 -15.63 -15.93 2.59
N GLU A 320 -16.96 -15.79 2.59
CA GLU A 320 -17.81 -16.22 1.48
C GLU A 320 -17.43 -15.51 0.18
N ALA A 321 -17.21 -14.19 0.21
CA ALA A 321 -16.78 -13.41 -0.94
C ALA A 321 -15.38 -13.83 -1.47
N TYR A 322 -14.45 -14.15 -0.57
CA TYR A 322 -13.12 -14.63 -0.95
C TYR A 322 -13.16 -16.04 -1.56
N ASN A 323 -13.99 -16.94 -1.03
CA ASN A 323 -14.20 -18.25 -1.62
C ASN A 323 -14.85 -18.14 -3.00
N HIS A 324 -15.87 -17.30 -3.16
CA HIS A 324 -16.45 -16.97 -4.47
C HIS A 324 -15.40 -16.46 -5.45
N ALA A 325 -14.54 -15.55 -5.02
CA ALA A 325 -13.47 -15.02 -5.87
C ALA A 325 -12.47 -16.11 -6.31
N VAL A 326 -12.15 -17.07 -5.45
CA VAL A 326 -11.31 -18.24 -5.80
C VAL A 326 -12.02 -19.12 -6.83
N GLU A 327 -13.30 -19.45 -6.63
CA GLU A 327 -14.11 -20.27 -7.55
C GLU A 327 -14.24 -19.62 -8.92
N GLU A 328 -14.47 -18.30 -8.97
CA GLU A 328 -14.57 -17.50 -10.18
C GLU A 328 -13.21 -17.08 -10.77
N ARG A 329 -12.12 -17.62 -10.20
CA ARG A 329 -10.76 -17.40 -10.67
C ARG A 329 -10.37 -15.92 -10.78
N TYR A 330 -10.72 -15.14 -9.75
CA TYR A 330 -10.14 -13.81 -9.58
C TYR A 330 -8.65 -13.91 -9.32
N ARG A 331 -7.92 -12.88 -9.72
CA ARG A 331 -6.50 -12.75 -9.46
C ARG A 331 -6.31 -12.04 -8.12
N PHE A 332 -5.34 -12.51 -7.36
CA PHE A 332 -5.10 -12.03 -6.00
C PHE A 332 -3.84 -11.18 -5.89
N PHE A 333 -3.83 -10.31 -4.90
CA PHE A 333 -2.75 -9.51 -4.40
C PHE A 333 -2.43 -8.28 -5.26
N SER A 334 -1.15 -7.81 -5.32
CA SER A 334 -0.80 -6.46 -5.81
C SER A 334 -1.20 -6.17 -7.26
N PHE A 335 -1.06 -7.14 -8.16
CA PHE A 335 -1.49 -7.03 -9.55
C PHE A 335 -2.78 -7.78 -9.84
N GLY A 336 -3.47 -8.18 -8.79
CA GLY A 336 -4.72 -8.91 -8.87
C GLY A 336 -5.92 -8.05 -9.22
N ASP A 337 -7.09 -8.64 -9.06
CA ASP A 337 -8.38 -8.01 -9.27
C ASP A 337 -8.83 -7.23 -8.02
N ALA A 338 -9.93 -6.51 -8.14
CA ALA A 338 -10.43 -5.62 -7.11
C ALA A 338 -11.77 -6.07 -6.54
N MET A 339 -12.07 -5.57 -5.35
CA MET A 339 -13.40 -5.57 -4.75
C MET A 339 -13.83 -4.14 -4.42
N PHE A 340 -15.12 -3.90 -4.50
CA PHE A 340 -15.77 -2.68 -4.02
C PHE A 340 -16.74 -3.06 -2.91
N VAL A 341 -16.55 -2.47 -1.74
CA VAL A 341 -17.30 -2.81 -0.52
C VAL A 341 -18.15 -1.61 -0.11
N LYS A 342 -19.49 -1.81 -0.01
CA LYS A 342 -20.47 -0.78 0.34
C LYS A 342 -21.54 -1.29 1.31
#